data_924c443e548dcd86a4e5edb939e7ec74
#
_entry.id   924c443e548dcd86a4e5edb939e7ec74
#
_cell.length_a   1.000
_cell.length_b   1.000
_cell.length_c   1.000
_cell.angle_alpha   90.00
_cell.angle_beta   90.00
_cell.angle_gamma   90.00
#
_symmetry.space_group_name_H-M   'P 1'
#
loop_
_entity.id
_entity.type
_entity.pdbx_description
1 polymer ?
#
loop_
_entity_poly.entity_id
_entity_poly.type
_entity_poly.pdbx_seq_one_letter_code
_entity_poly.pdbx_strand_id
1 'polypeptide(L)'
;MNRLPRILRIRQNFASTPPLDIRATLAAEFGKLRGRIRPGARIAVGVGSRGITHLPEIVAAVLEELRTAGAQPFIIPAMGSHGGATPGGQREVLAGYGITESAMGVTIRDSLEVCKVGATSDGVSVFCSTEALAADGIVLVNRIKPHTDFPGSLGSGLLKMCVIGLGK
;
A
#
# COMPACT_ATOMS: atom_id res chain seq x y z
N MET A 1 -44.42 -18.09 15.66
CA MET A 1 -44.17 -17.17 14.57
C MET A 1 -42.92 -16.37 14.90
N ASN A 2 -41.82 -16.60 14.17
CA ASN A 2 -40.61 -15.82 14.37
C ASN A 2 -40.87 -14.40 13.83
N ARG A 3 -40.85 -13.42 14.73
CA ARG A 3 -40.92 -11.99 14.31
C ARG A 3 -39.61 -11.63 13.62
N LEU A 4 -39.69 -11.18 12.38
CA LEU A 4 -38.55 -10.59 11.68
C LEU A 4 -38.04 -9.37 12.44
N PRO A 5 -36.72 -9.13 12.46
CA PRO A 5 -36.16 -7.95 13.09
C PRO A 5 -36.69 -6.67 12.42
N ARG A 6 -36.91 -5.63 13.22
CA ARG A 6 -37.32 -4.32 12.69
C ARG A 6 -36.14 -3.61 12.06
N ILE A 7 -36.31 -3.13 10.85
CA ILE A 7 -35.32 -2.30 10.16
C ILE A 7 -35.65 -0.84 10.46
N LEU A 8 -34.67 -0.09 10.95
CA LEU A 8 -34.76 1.35 11.16
C LEU A 8 -33.98 2.05 10.04
N ARG A 9 -34.60 3.08 9.46
CA ARG A 9 -33.91 3.96 8.52
C ARG A 9 -33.12 5.00 9.32
N ILE A 10 -31.81 4.98 9.19
CA ILE A 10 -30.93 5.98 9.82
C ILE A 10 -30.30 6.84 8.73
N ARG A 11 -30.03 8.11 9.05
CA ARG A 11 -29.24 9.04 8.25
C ARG A 11 -28.02 9.39 9.06
N GLN A 12 -26.83 9.11 8.53
CA GLN A 12 -25.57 9.51 9.12
C GLN A 12 -25.02 10.71 8.34
N ASN A 13 -24.80 11.82 9.02
CA ASN A 13 -24.17 13.00 8.46
C ASN A 13 -22.69 12.98 8.84
N PHE A 14 -21.81 13.00 7.84
CA PHE A 14 -20.37 13.13 8.03
C PHE A 14 -19.97 14.58 7.86
N ALA A 15 -19.00 15.05 8.67
CA ALA A 15 -18.42 16.36 8.44
C ALA A 15 -17.70 16.35 7.09
N SER A 16 -17.98 17.35 6.25
CA SER A 16 -17.25 17.55 5.01
C SER A 16 -15.89 18.18 5.31
N THR A 17 -14.84 17.57 4.81
CA THR A 17 -13.51 18.19 4.81
C THR A 17 -13.26 18.84 3.46
N PRO A 18 -12.51 19.95 3.39
CA PRO A 18 -12.08 20.52 2.12
C PRO A 18 -11.33 19.49 1.27
N PRO A 19 -11.39 19.57 -0.06
CA PRO A 19 -10.57 18.76 -0.93
C PRO A 19 -9.09 18.95 -0.58
N LEU A 20 -8.34 17.83 -0.49
CA LEU A 20 -6.91 17.84 -0.25
C LEU A 20 -6.18 18.01 -1.58
N ASP A 21 -5.26 18.97 -1.66
CA ASP A 21 -4.27 19.01 -2.76
C ASP A 21 -3.23 17.91 -2.49
N ILE A 22 -3.36 16.82 -3.24
CA ILE A 22 -2.55 15.61 -3.08
C ILE A 22 -1.07 15.91 -3.35
N ARG A 23 -0.78 16.63 -4.45
CA ARG A 23 0.60 16.92 -4.86
C ARG A 23 1.28 17.85 -3.88
N ALA A 24 0.65 18.96 -3.54
CA ALA A 24 1.20 19.92 -2.59
C ALA A 24 1.40 19.29 -1.21
N THR A 25 0.47 18.47 -0.76
CA THR A 25 0.58 17.78 0.53
C THR A 25 1.73 16.77 0.53
N LEU A 26 1.84 15.94 -0.51
CA LEU A 26 2.94 14.98 -0.62
C LEU A 26 4.29 15.69 -0.72
N ALA A 27 4.42 16.74 -1.50
CA ALA A 27 5.67 17.51 -1.60
C ALA A 27 6.11 18.08 -0.25
N ALA A 28 5.17 18.61 0.54
CA ALA A 28 5.44 19.13 1.87
C ALA A 28 5.88 18.02 2.85
N GLU A 29 5.22 16.86 2.83
CA GLU A 29 5.56 15.74 3.70
C GLU A 29 6.88 15.07 3.29
N PHE A 30 7.10 14.84 1.99
CA PHE A 30 8.37 14.31 1.49
C PHE A 30 9.54 15.26 1.73
N GLY A 31 9.30 16.58 1.76
CA GLY A 31 10.30 17.57 2.14
C GLY A 31 10.97 17.27 3.49
N LYS A 32 10.20 16.73 4.44
CA LYS A 32 10.69 16.31 5.77
C LYS A 32 11.57 15.04 5.72
N LEU A 33 11.46 14.25 4.65
CA LEU A 33 12.13 12.96 4.50
C LEU A 33 13.31 13.00 3.51
N ARG A 34 13.46 14.08 2.70
CA ARG A 34 14.49 14.15 1.65
C ARG A 34 15.90 13.86 2.15
N GLY A 35 16.27 14.37 3.31
CA GLY A 35 17.58 14.11 3.91
C GLY A 35 17.82 12.66 4.36
N ARG A 36 16.78 11.81 4.37
CA ARG A 36 16.84 10.39 4.71
C ARG A 36 16.94 9.49 3.47
N ILE A 37 16.68 10.03 2.28
CA ILE A 37 16.70 9.29 1.01
C ILE A 37 18.05 9.56 0.35
N ARG A 38 18.87 8.52 0.20
CA ARG A 38 20.16 8.63 -0.48
C ARG A 38 19.95 8.71 -1.99
N PRO A 39 20.66 9.61 -2.70
CA PRO A 39 20.67 9.60 -4.16
C PRO A 39 21.08 8.21 -4.70
N GLY A 40 20.38 7.76 -5.73
CA GLY A 40 20.56 6.42 -6.30
C GLY A 40 19.91 5.27 -5.52
N ALA A 41 19.34 5.52 -4.34
CA ALA A 41 18.67 4.48 -3.55
C ALA A 41 17.51 3.85 -4.32
N ARG A 42 17.44 2.53 -4.32
CA ARG A 42 16.32 1.76 -4.88
C ARG A 42 15.20 1.71 -3.85
N ILE A 43 14.04 2.25 -4.19
CA ILE A 43 12.89 2.35 -3.27
C ILE A 43 11.73 1.52 -3.81
N ALA A 44 11.32 0.52 -3.04
CA ALA A 44 10.13 -0.27 -3.32
C ALA A 44 8.87 0.48 -2.87
N VAL A 45 7.96 0.76 -3.78
CA VAL A 45 6.66 1.37 -3.48
C VAL A 45 5.60 0.27 -3.45
N GLY A 46 5.22 -0.14 -2.24
CA GLY A 46 4.21 -1.16 -2.01
C GLY A 46 2.80 -0.59 -2.14
N VAL A 47 2.05 -1.08 -3.14
CA VAL A 47 0.70 -0.61 -3.43
C VAL A 47 -0.33 -1.68 -3.07
N GLY A 48 -1.31 -1.31 -2.23
CA GLY A 48 -2.39 -2.21 -1.82
C GLY A 48 -3.49 -2.36 -2.87
N SER A 49 -4.34 -3.37 -2.66
CA SER A 49 -5.47 -3.71 -3.55
C SER A 49 -6.80 -3.03 -3.19
N ARG A 50 -6.88 -2.32 -2.09
CA ARG A 50 -8.11 -1.61 -1.70
C ARG A 50 -8.17 -0.28 -2.43
N GLY A 51 -9.30 0.00 -3.07
CA GLY A 51 -9.52 1.26 -3.73
C GLY A 51 -9.37 2.44 -2.75
N ILE A 52 -8.53 3.38 -3.14
CA ILE A 52 -8.36 4.69 -2.52
C ILE A 52 -8.79 5.69 -3.58
N THR A 53 -9.57 6.68 -3.20
CA THR A 53 -9.89 7.78 -4.11
C THR A 53 -8.58 8.42 -4.59
N HIS A 54 -8.44 8.63 -5.89
CA HIS A 54 -7.22 9.17 -6.52
C HIS A 54 -5.96 8.31 -6.33
N LEU A 55 -6.09 6.98 -6.16
CA LEU A 55 -4.92 6.10 -5.97
C LEU A 55 -3.83 6.27 -7.04
N PRO A 56 -4.12 6.30 -8.35
CA PRO A 56 -3.09 6.52 -9.37
C PRO A 56 -2.37 7.85 -9.21
N GLU A 57 -3.09 8.91 -8.89
CA GLU A 57 -2.52 10.24 -8.67
C GLU A 57 -1.58 10.26 -7.45
N ILE A 58 -2.00 9.61 -6.35
CA ILE A 58 -1.18 9.47 -5.13
C ILE A 58 0.09 8.70 -5.44
N VAL A 59 -0.02 7.55 -6.12
CA VAL A 59 1.15 6.73 -6.48
C VAL A 59 2.10 7.49 -7.39
N ALA A 60 1.58 8.17 -8.43
CA ALA A 60 2.38 8.98 -9.33
C ALA A 60 3.12 10.11 -8.60
N ALA A 61 2.44 10.82 -7.70
CA ALA A 61 3.05 11.88 -6.90
C ALA A 61 4.12 11.35 -5.94
N VAL A 62 3.92 10.19 -5.30
CA VAL A 62 4.95 9.52 -4.49
C VAL A 62 6.18 9.18 -5.33
N LEU A 63 5.99 8.62 -6.52
CA LEU A 63 7.09 8.28 -7.43
C LEU A 63 7.86 9.53 -7.88
N GLU A 64 7.16 10.64 -8.14
CA GLU A 64 7.75 11.93 -8.52
C GLU A 64 8.62 12.50 -7.39
N GLU A 65 8.12 12.49 -6.15
CA GLU A 65 8.87 12.96 -4.98
C GLU A 65 10.11 12.10 -4.71
N LEU A 66 10.02 10.79 -4.89
CA LEU A 66 11.16 9.89 -4.75
C LEU A 66 12.24 10.17 -5.83
N ARG A 67 11.83 10.39 -7.08
CA ARG A 67 12.75 10.78 -8.16
C ARG A 67 13.38 12.14 -7.91
N THR A 68 12.61 13.10 -7.43
CA THR A 68 13.10 14.43 -7.04
C THR A 68 14.15 14.36 -5.93
N ALA A 69 14.03 13.38 -5.03
CA ALA A 69 15.05 13.07 -4.03
C ALA A 69 16.26 12.30 -4.59
N GLY A 70 16.28 12.00 -5.89
CA GLY A 70 17.35 11.25 -6.57
C GLY A 70 17.27 9.74 -6.45
N ALA A 71 16.17 9.20 -5.92
CA ALA A 71 15.97 7.77 -5.79
C ALA A 71 15.54 7.10 -7.10
N GLN A 72 15.64 5.77 -7.14
CA GLN A 72 15.19 4.89 -8.22
C GLN A 72 13.99 4.05 -7.73
N PRO A 73 12.77 4.60 -7.79
CA PRO A 73 11.59 3.89 -7.33
C PRO A 73 11.13 2.82 -8.32
N PHE A 74 10.54 1.76 -7.77
CA PHE A 74 9.80 0.74 -8.50
C PHE A 74 8.57 0.32 -7.70
N ILE A 75 7.54 -0.20 -8.35
CA ILE A 75 6.30 -0.63 -7.69
C ILE A 75 6.38 -2.12 -7.39
N ILE A 76 5.84 -2.51 -6.23
CA ILE A 76 5.52 -3.89 -5.88
C ILE A 76 4.04 -4.00 -5.48
N PRO A 77 3.31 -5.01 -5.96
CA PRO A 77 1.99 -5.32 -5.43
C PRO A 77 2.14 -5.77 -3.97
N ALA A 78 1.45 -5.11 -3.05
CA ALA A 78 1.47 -5.44 -1.63
C ALA A 78 0.04 -5.74 -1.17
N MET A 79 -0.50 -6.89 -1.59
CA MET A 79 -1.93 -7.17 -1.48
C MET A 79 -2.27 -8.60 -1.03
N GLY A 80 -1.28 -9.39 -0.60
CA GLY A 80 -1.49 -10.75 -0.10
C GLY A 80 -2.12 -11.66 -1.15
N SER A 81 -3.21 -12.35 -0.80
CA SER A 81 -3.90 -13.31 -1.68
C SER A 81 -4.80 -12.68 -2.75
N HIS A 82 -4.87 -11.36 -2.85
CA HIS A 82 -5.68 -10.71 -3.89
C HIS A 82 -5.11 -10.98 -5.29
N GLY A 83 -5.94 -10.83 -6.32
CA GLY A 83 -5.53 -11.19 -7.68
C GLY A 83 -5.30 -12.70 -7.86
N GLY A 84 -6.00 -13.52 -7.08
CA GLY A 84 -5.88 -14.98 -7.11
C GLY A 84 -4.52 -15.49 -6.61
N ALA A 85 -3.79 -14.69 -5.83
CA ALA A 85 -2.45 -15.00 -5.35
C ALA A 85 -1.49 -15.38 -6.51
N THR A 86 -1.58 -14.67 -7.62
CA THR A 86 -0.69 -14.84 -8.77
C THR A 86 -0.05 -13.52 -9.17
N PRO A 87 1.20 -13.51 -9.71
CA PRO A 87 1.83 -12.28 -10.19
C PRO A 87 0.96 -11.54 -11.19
N GLY A 88 0.50 -12.23 -12.25
CA GLY A 88 -0.35 -11.64 -13.28
C GLY A 88 -1.65 -11.07 -12.75
N GLY A 89 -2.35 -11.81 -11.87
CA GLY A 89 -3.60 -11.33 -11.27
C GLY A 89 -3.40 -10.11 -10.36
N GLN A 90 -2.29 -10.03 -9.64
CA GLN A 90 -1.95 -8.83 -8.85
C GLN A 90 -1.64 -7.63 -9.75
N ARG A 91 -0.95 -7.85 -10.86
CA ARG A 91 -0.70 -6.82 -11.89
C ARG A 91 -2.00 -6.32 -12.52
N GLU A 92 -2.94 -7.22 -12.82
CA GLU A 92 -4.27 -6.87 -13.32
C GLU A 92 -5.07 -6.03 -12.33
N VAL A 93 -5.01 -6.34 -11.04
CA VAL A 93 -5.64 -5.51 -10.00
C VAL A 93 -5.08 -4.09 -10.01
N LEU A 94 -3.76 -3.91 -10.11
CA LEU A 94 -3.15 -2.59 -10.23
C LEU A 94 -3.56 -1.88 -11.52
N ALA A 95 -3.56 -2.58 -12.64
CA ALA A 95 -3.99 -2.06 -13.94
C ALA A 95 -5.45 -1.59 -13.91
N GLY A 96 -6.33 -2.33 -13.22
CA GLY A 96 -7.73 -1.95 -12.99
C GLY A 96 -7.89 -0.62 -12.22
N TYR A 97 -6.88 -0.21 -11.47
CA TYR A 97 -6.80 1.12 -10.85
C TYR A 97 -6.03 2.15 -11.70
N GLY A 98 -5.61 1.81 -12.91
CA GLY A 98 -4.82 2.70 -13.76
C GLY A 98 -3.33 2.76 -13.40
N ILE A 99 -2.84 1.82 -12.57
CA ILE A 99 -1.43 1.70 -12.19
C ILE A 99 -0.76 0.67 -13.10
N THR A 100 -0.11 1.17 -14.15
CA THR A 100 0.64 0.36 -15.13
C THR A 100 2.06 0.92 -15.26
N GLU A 101 2.99 0.14 -15.80
CA GLU A 101 4.36 0.60 -16.01
C GLU A 101 4.41 1.81 -16.94
N SER A 102 3.57 1.82 -17.99
CA SER A 102 3.48 2.95 -18.92
C SER A 102 2.91 4.22 -18.29
N ALA A 103 1.89 4.09 -17.43
CA ALA A 103 1.29 5.25 -16.75
C ALA A 103 2.19 5.82 -15.63
N MET A 104 2.92 4.94 -14.95
CA MET A 104 3.76 5.31 -13.80
C MET A 104 5.21 5.60 -14.16
N GLY A 105 5.67 5.16 -15.34
CA GLY A 105 7.05 5.32 -15.81
C GLY A 105 8.09 4.56 -14.97
N VAL A 106 7.68 3.52 -14.26
CA VAL A 106 8.54 2.65 -13.45
C VAL A 106 8.15 1.19 -13.66
N THR A 107 9.07 0.27 -13.35
CA THR A 107 8.78 -1.17 -13.40
C THR A 107 7.85 -1.58 -12.27
N ILE A 108 6.98 -2.56 -12.54
CA ILE A 108 6.16 -3.24 -11.53
C ILE A 108 6.75 -4.64 -11.34
N ARG A 109 7.31 -4.89 -10.16
CA ARG A 109 7.89 -6.17 -9.77
C ARG A 109 6.87 -6.97 -8.98
N ASP A 110 6.26 -7.94 -9.63
CA ASP A 110 5.11 -8.70 -9.13
C ASP A 110 5.45 -10.11 -8.62
N SER A 111 6.76 -10.42 -8.45
CA SER A 111 7.19 -11.69 -7.86
C SER A 111 6.53 -11.94 -6.51
N LEU A 112 6.08 -13.18 -6.29
CA LEU A 112 5.54 -13.66 -5.01
C LEU A 112 6.60 -14.34 -4.13
N GLU A 113 7.86 -14.32 -4.54
CA GLU A 113 8.94 -14.88 -3.75
C GLU A 113 9.14 -14.15 -2.45
N VAL A 114 9.33 -14.91 -1.38
CA VAL A 114 9.55 -14.42 -0.03
C VAL A 114 10.77 -15.04 0.62
N CYS A 115 11.42 -14.28 1.50
CA CYS A 115 12.44 -14.77 2.40
C CYS A 115 11.95 -14.76 3.84
N LYS A 116 12.35 -15.74 4.64
CA LYS A 116 12.13 -15.71 6.08
C LYS A 116 13.04 -14.65 6.70
N VAL A 117 12.44 -13.69 7.41
CA VAL A 117 13.15 -12.59 8.08
C VAL A 117 13.23 -12.78 9.60
N GLY A 118 12.54 -13.76 10.14
CA GLY A 118 12.56 -14.04 11.57
C GLY A 118 11.43 -14.97 12.00
N ALA A 119 11.17 -14.97 13.30
CA ALA A 119 10.02 -15.62 13.91
C ALA A 119 9.50 -14.78 15.08
N THR A 120 8.22 -14.91 15.39
CA THR A 120 7.59 -14.32 16.57
C THR A 120 8.05 -15.07 17.84
N SER A 121 7.76 -14.52 19.01
CA SER A 121 8.11 -15.15 20.31
C SER A 121 7.44 -16.53 20.52
N ASP A 122 6.31 -16.77 19.88
CA ASP A 122 5.56 -18.03 19.87
C ASP A 122 5.95 -18.97 18.70
N GLY A 123 7.03 -18.65 17.97
CA GLY A 123 7.64 -19.51 16.97
C GLY A 123 7.04 -19.42 15.56
N VAL A 124 6.10 -18.50 15.29
CA VAL A 124 5.54 -18.31 13.95
C VAL A 124 6.57 -17.66 13.05
N SER A 125 6.88 -18.27 11.90
CA SER A 125 7.82 -17.72 10.92
C SER A 125 7.28 -16.47 10.26
N VAL A 126 8.13 -15.45 10.16
CA VAL A 126 7.83 -14.17 9.51
C VAL A 126 8.55 -14.10 8.17
N PHE A 127 7.81 -13.77 7.12
CA PHE A 127 8.32 -13.68 5.75
C PHE A 127 8.17 -12.25 5.21
N CYS A 128 9.01 -11.90 4.25
CA CYS A 128 8.93 -10.65 3.50
C CYS A 128 9.31 -10.88 2.04
N SER A 129 8.68 -10.12 1.14
CA SER A 129 8.96 -10.13 -0.29
C SER A 129 10.46 -9.94 -0.57
N THR A 130 11.04 -10.80 -1.41
CA THR A 130 12.43 -10.70 -1.86
C THR A 130 12.69 -9.36 -2.57
N GLU A 131 11.74 -8.89 -3.37
CA GLU A 131 11.84 -7.60 -4.06
C GLU A 131 11.87 -6.42 -3.08
N ALA A 132 11.08 -6.48 -2.01
CA ALA A 132 11.08 -5.45 -0.97
C ALA A 132 12.40 -5.46 -0.17
N LEU A 133 12.91 -6.64 0.17
CA LEU A 133 14.18 -6.80 0.91
C LEU A 133 15.40 -6.38 0.09
N ALA A 134 15.34 -6.52 -1.24
CA ALA A 134 16.41 -6.10 -2.14
C ALA A 134 16.44 -4.57 -2.38
N ALA A 135 15.48 -3.82 -1.85
CA ALA A 135 15.44 -2.37 -1.92
C ALA A 135 16.20 -1.72 -0.74
N ASP A 136 16.69 -0.49 -0.94
CA ASP A 136 17.32 0.31 0.12
C ASP A 136 16.29 0.93 1.08
N GLY A 137 15.01 0.97 0.66
CA GLY A 137 13.91 1.46 1.46
C GLY A 137 12.56 1.07 0.88
N ILE A 138 11.52 1.16 1.70
CA ILE A 138 10.16 0.79 1.34
C ILE A 138 9.22 1.95 1.68
N VAL A 139 8.37 2.32 0.73
CA VAL A 139 7.24 3.23 0.92
C VAL A 139 5.95 2.43 0.72
N LEU A 140 5.01 2.54 1.64
CA LEU A 140 3.72 1.85 1.55
C LEU A 140 2.60 2.84 1.24
N VAL A 141 1.81 2.53 0.22
CA VAL A 141 0.61 3.29 -0.15
C VAL A 141 -0.60 2.41 0.11
N ASN A 142 -1.37 2.76 1.14
CA ASN A 142 -2.56 2.00 1.51
C ASN A 142 -3.62 2.87 2.21
N ARG A 143 -4.83 2.34 2.27
CA ARG A 143 -5.92 2.96 3.02
C ARG A 143 -5.83 2.59 4.50
N ILE A 144 -5.80 3.59 5.37
CA ILE A 144 -5.94 3.41 6.82
C ILE A 144 -7.44 3.41 7.15
N LYS A 145 -7.91 2.35 7.78
CA LYS A 145 -9.31 2.19 8.21
C LYS A 145 -9.40 1.16 9.34
N PRO A 146 -10.46 1.15 10.16
CA PRO A 146 -10.72 0.05 11.08
C PRO A 146 -10.88 -1.27 10.34
N HIS A 147 -10.48 -2.38 10.95
CA HIS A 147 -10.75 -3.72 10.43
C HIS A 147 -12.09 -4.22 10.95
N THR A 148 -12.83 -4.98 10.13
CA THR A 148 -14.14 -5.51 10.52
C THR A 148 -14.05 -6.66 11.51
N ASP A 149 -12.99 -7.50 11.41
CA ASP A 149 -12.87 -8.75 12.15
C ASP A 149 -11.75 -8.75 13.19
N PHE A 150 -10.81 -7.81 13.12
CA PHE A 150 -9.73 -7.69 14.09
C PHE A 150 -9.98 -6.50 15.02
N PRO A 151 -10.57 -6.72 16.21
CA PRO A 151 -10.66 -5.69 17.23
C PRO A 151 -9.27 -5.42 17.79
N GLY A 152 -8.84 -4.17 17.82
CA GLY A 152 -7.56 -3.77 18.39
C GLY A 152 -6.96 -2.54 17.71
N SER A 153 -5.91 -2.01 18.31
CA SER A 153 -5.23 -0.80 17.84
C SER A 153 -4.47 -0.96 16.53
N LEU A 154 -4.18 -2.19 16.11
CA LEU A 154 -3.31 -2.53 14.97
C LEU A 154 -4.00 -3.36 13.89
N GLY A 155 -5.33 -3.37 13.85
CA GLY A 155 -6.10 -4.22 12.92
C GLY A 155 -5.96 -3.88 11.42
N SER A 156 -5.44 -2.71 11.07
CA SER A 156 -5.33 -2.24 9.69
C SER A 156 -4.20 -1.21 9.54
N GLY A 157 -4.00 -0.68 8.33
CA GLY A 157 -3.00 0.35 8.05
C GLY A 157 -1.63 -0.22 7.67
N LEU A 158 -0.56 0.52 7.96
CA LEU A 158 0.80 0.21 7.51
C LEU A 158 1.31 -1.13 8.04
N LEU A 159 1.03 -1.49 9.30
CA LEU A 159 1.45 -2.77 9.88
C LEU A 159 0.82 -3.95 9.15
N LYS A 160 -0.47 -3.87 8.80
CA LYS A 160 -1.12 -4.89 7.98
C LYS A 160 -0.45 -5.00 6.61
N MET A 161 -0.07 -3.89 6.01
CA MET A 161 0.65 -3.89 4.73
C MET A 161 2.02 -4.55 4.84
N CYS A 162 2.74 -4.32 5.93
CA CYS A 162 4.02 -5.01 6.17
C CYS A 162 3.82 -6.54 6.28
N VAL A 163 2.85 -6.98 7.08
CA VAL A 163 2.66 -8.41 7.36
C VAL A 163 1.98 -9.14 6.20
N ILE A 164 0.82 -8.66 5.75
CA ILE A 164 0.02 -9.35 4.72
C ILE A 164 0.42 -8.90 3.31
N GLY A 165 0.73 -7.62 3.13
CA GLY A 165 1.06 -7.07 1.82
C GLY A 165 2.46 -7.46 1.33
N LEU A 166 3.46 -7.37 2.20
CA LEU A 166 4.84 -7.73 1.90
C LEU A 166 5.19 -9.17 2.28
N GLY A 167 4.44 -9.79 3.17
CA GLY A 167 4.58 -11.21 3.51
C GLY A 167 4.05 -12.16 2.44
N LYS A 168 3.31 -11.62 1.48
CA LYS A 168 2.73 -12.30 0.29
C LYS A 168 1.72 -13.40 0.60
#